data_cf6ebb667b2aa1062ec9046099aaa271
#
_entry.id   cf6ebb667b2aa1062ec9046099aaa271
#
_cell.length_a   1.000
_cell.length_b   1.000
_cell.length_c   1.000
_cell.angle_alpha   90.00
_cell.angle_beta   90.00
_cell.angle_gamma   90.00
#
_symmetry.space_group_name_H-M   'P 1'
#
loop_
_entity.id
_entity.type
_entity.pdbx_description
1 polymer ?
#
loop_
_entity_poly.entity_id
_entity_poly.type
_entity_poly.pdbx_seq_one_letter_code
_entity_poly.pdbx_strand_id
1 'polypeptide(L)'
;RAIRFAPDWFKRLEREMGVPDAHGLPGLTAKACLPMTDAFSLGFVLPLPFDVQLRIPEDRVSIQMGWAPDVPFQPIEQHHPAQIGAPQPPFESVMPLKFINPWRIKVPPGYSVLFTQPLSRPDLPFTCFSGFVDCDRFDALVNLPFAWTGPTGDHFLPAGTPIAQLLPIR
;
A
#
# COMPACT_ATOMS: atom_id res chain seq x y z
N ARG A 1 11.32 -6.72 -6.31
CA ARG A 1 11.10 -5.64 -7.27
C ARG A 1 9.61 -5.41 -7.43
N ALA A 2 9.19 -4.15 -7.57
CA ALA A 2 7.79 -3.71 -7.58
C ALA A 2 6.97 -4.35 -8.72
N ILE A 3 7.54 -4.54 -9.90
CA ILE A 3 6.81 -5.09 -11.08
C ILE A 3 6.14 -6.45 -10.82
N ARG A 4 6.65 -7.25 -9.89
CA ARG A 4 6.04 -8.54 -9.53
C ARG A 4 4.66 -8.40 -8.89
N PHE A 5 4.36 -7.21 -8.35
CA PHE A 5 3.14 -6.85 -7.66
C PHE A 5 2.18 -6.02 -8.53
N ALA A 6 2.46 -5.90 -9.83
CA ALA A 6 1.51 -5.30 -10.76
C ALA A 6 0.15 -6.00 -10.64
N PRO A 7 -0.97 -5.27 -10.57
CA PRO A 7 -2.28 -5.86 -10.33
C PRO A 7 -2.75 -6.72 -11.51
N ASP A 8 -3.59 -7.70 -11.22
CA ASP A 8 -4.05 -8.63 -12.24
C ASP A 8 -4.91 -7.96 -13.31
N TRP A 9 -5.66 -6.90 -12.96
CA TRP A 9 -6.37 -6.12 -13.96
C TRP A 9 -5.41 -5.53 -15.00
N PHE A 10 -4.25 -5.00 -14.56
CA PHE A 10 -3.24 -4.44 -15.46
C PHE A 10 -2.51 -5.53 -16.28
N LYS A 11 -2.21 -6.68 -15.66
CA LYS A 11 -1.57 -7.81 -16.37
C LYS A 11 -2.44 -8.32 -17.52
N ARG A 12 -3.77 -8.40 -17.30
CA ARG A 12 -4.75 -8.88 -18.28
C ARG A 12 -5.21 -7.86 -19.28
N LEU A 13 -4.89 -6.58 -19.05
CA LEU A 13 -5.30 -5.50 -19.95
C LEU A 13 -4.61 -5.65 -21.32
N GLU A 14 -5.36 -5.57 -22.41
CA GLU A 14 -4.82 -5.50 -23.76
C GLU A 14 -4.17 -4.12 -23.99
N ARG A 15 -3.25 -4.03 -24.97
CA ARG A 15 -2.58 -2.76 -25.30
C ARG A 15 -3.50 -1.78 -26.03
N GLU A 16 -4.44 -2.31 -26.81
CA GLU A 16 -5.38 -1.54 -27.63
C GLU A 16 -6.80 -1.72 -27.12
N MET A 17 -7.60 -0.67 -27.24
CA MET A 17 -9.01 -0.70 -26.82
C MET A 17 -9.93 -1.44 -27.81
N GLY A 18 -9.43 -1.79 -29.00
CA GLY A 18 -10.25 -2.34 -30.08
C GLY A 18 -11.19 -1.32 -30.75
N VAL A 19 -11.15 -0.06 -30.32
CA VAL A 19 -11.91 1.06 -30.91
C VAL A 19 -10.98 2.26 -31.11
N PRO A 20 -11.24 3.11 -32.13
CA PRO A 20 -10.45 4.32 -32.33
C PRO A 20 -10.58 5.30 -31.15
N ASP A 21 -9.57 6.12 -30.94
CA ASP A 21 -9.62 7.28 -30.07
C ASP A 21 -10.43 8.44 -30.69
N ALA A 22 -10.50 9.58 -30.00
CA ALA A 22 -11.21 10.77 -30.47
C ALA A 22 -10.64 11.36 -31.78
N HIS A 23 -9.44 10.95 -32.21
CA HIS A 23 -8.77 11.40 -33.43
C HIS A 23 -8.78 10.33 -34.56
N GLY A 24 -9.47 9.19 -34.31
CA GLY A 24 -9.53 8.10 -35.29
C GLY A 24 -8.28 7.22 -35.35
N LEU A 25 -7.34 7.37 -34.39
CA LEU A 25 -6.16 6.52 -34.24
C LEU A 25 -6.48 5.29 -33.41
N PRO A 26 -5.67 4.19 -33.48
CA PRO A 26 -5.85 3.05 -32.58
C PRO A 26 -5.85 3.51 -31.13
N GLY A 27 -6.97 3.32 -30.44
CA GLY A 27 -7.11 3.69 -29.04
C GLY A 27 -6.23 2.81 -28.16
N LEU A 28 -5.40 3.43 -27.31
CA LEU A 28 -4.47 2.75 -26.43
C LEU A 28 -5.02 2.68 -25.00
N THR A 29 -4.75 1.56 -24.32
CA THR A 29 -5.07 1.38 -22.91
C THR A 29 -3.91 1.81 -22.01
N ALA A 30 -4.15 1.79 -20.69
CA ALA A 30 -3.11 1.99 -19.68
C ALA A 30 -1.91 1.03 -19.83
N LYS A 31 -2.09 -0.13 -20.47
CA LYS A 31 -1.01 -1.09 -20.77
C LYS A 31 0.05 -0.53 -21.71
N ALA A 32 -0.33 0.40 -22.58
CA ALA A 32 0.58 1.09 -23.49
C ALA A 32 1.18 2.37 -22.89
N CYS A 33 0.70 2.81 -21.73
CA CYS A 33 1.18 4.00 -21.04
C CYS A 33 2.50 3.72 -20.33
N LEU A 34 3.62 4.19 -20.88
CA LEU A 34 4.94 4.00 -20.31
C LEU A 34 5.04 4.52 -18.87
N PRO A 35 4.58 5.74 -18.52
CA PRO A 35 4.60 6.22 -17.14
C PRO A 35 3.90 5.30 -16.13
N MET A 36 2.79 4.64 -16.51
CA MET A 36 2.13 3.66 -15.64
C MET A 36 2.96 2.39 -15.48
N THR A 37 3.52 1.89 -16.57
CA THR A 37 4.39 0.69 -16.53
C THR A 37 5.63 0.96 -15.68
N ASP A 38 6.20 2.15 -15.79
CA ASP A 38 7.36 2.58 -15.00
C ASP A 38 7.00 2.67 -13.52
N ALA A 39 5.82 3.22 -13.18
CA ALA A 39 5.34 3.27 -11.79
C ALA A 39 5.24 1.87 -11.15
N PHE A 40 4.74 0.86 -11.89
CA PHE A 40 4.73 -0.53 -11.42
C PHE A 40 6.13 -1.17 -11.32
N SER A 41 7.11 -0.64 -12.03
CA SER A 41 8.48 -1.18 -12.05
C SER A 41 9.40 -0.51 -11.05
N LEU A 42 9.03 0.66 -10.55
CA LEU A 42 9.89 1.52 -9.74
C LEU A 42 10.10 0.96 -8.34
N GLY A 43 11.37 0.80 -7.93
CA GLY A 43 11.76 0.41 -6.57
C GLY A 43 11.32 -1.00 -6.17
N PHE A 44 10.87 -1.12 -4.93
CA PHE A 44 10.52 -2.38 -4.28
C PHE A 44 9.12 -2.28 -3.65
N VAL A 45 8.48 -3.42 -3.45
CA VAL A 45 7.22 -3.51 -2.70
C VAL A 45 7.46 -4.34 -1.45
N LEU A 46 6.94 -3.87 -0.33
CA LEU A 46 6.77 -4.66 0.88
C LEU A 46 5.41 -5.39 0.78
N PRO A 47 5.40 -6.71 0.84
CA PRO A 47 4.17 -7.48 0.93
C PRO A 47 3.71 -7.62 2.38
N LEU A 48 2.42 -7.83 2.60
CA LEU A 48 1.90 -8.31 3.87
C LEU A 48 2.48 -9.71 4.15
N PRO A 49 3.10 -9.97 5.33
CA PRO A 49 3.79 -11.23 5.58
C PRO A 49 2.85 -12.41 5.86
N PHE A 50 1.65 -12.16 6.38
CA PHE A 50 0.67 -13.17 6.79
C PHE A 50 -0.73 -12.77 6.36
N ASP A 51 -1.62 -13.74 6.30
CA ASP A 51 -3.04 -13.53 6.09
C ASP A 51 -3.65 -12.76 7.27
N VAL A 52 -4.49 -11.77 6.97
CA VAL A 52 -5.19 -10.97 7.97
C VAL A 52 -6.66 -10.87 7.65
N GLN A 53 -7.49 -11.07 8.65
CA GLN A 53 -8.92 -10.78 8.60
C GLN A 53 -9.19 -9.44 9.30
N LEU A 54 -10.05 -8.63 8.72
CA LEU A 54 -10.48 -7.35 9.27
C LEU A 54 -12.00 -7.31 9.27
N ARG A 55 -12.59 -6.91 10.39
CA ARG A 55 -14.00 -6.48 10.43
C ARG A 55 -14.05 -4.99 10.66
N ILE A 56 -14.58 -4.29 9.67
CA ILE A 56 -14.73 -2.84 9.67
C ILE A 56 -16.19 -2.53 10.01
N PRO A 57 -16.48 -2.06 11.23
CA PRO A 57 -17.85 -1.73 11.62
C PRO A 57 -18.32 -0.41 10.99
N GLU A 58 -19.62 -0.13 11.11
CA GLU A 58 -20.22 1.11 10.58
C GLU A 58 -19.64 2.38 11.22
N ASP A 59 -19.23 2.29 12.50
CA ASP A 59 -18.56 3.39 13.21
C ASP A 59 -17.11 3.63 12.73
N ARG A 60 -16.54 2.68 11.98
CA ARG A 60 -15.15 2.69 11.49
C ARG A 60 -14.07 2.88 12.57
N VAL A 61 -14.43 2.73 13.84
CA VAL A 61 -13.54 2.93 14.98
C VAL A 61 -13.22 1.62 15.68
N SER A 62 -14.23 0.78 15.93
CA SER A 62 -14.10 -0.48 16.68
C SER A 62 -13.62 -1.63 15.77
N ILE A 63 -12.56 -1.39 15.00
CA ILE A 63 -12.02 -2.34 14.00
C ILE A 63 -11.50 -3.59 14.73
N GLN A 64 -11.99 -4.77 14.31
CA GLN A 64 -11.51 -6.05 14.79
C GLN A 64 -10.51 -6.63 13.78
N MET A 65 -9.46 -7.24 14.30
CA MET A 65 -8.37 -7.80 13.52
C MET A 65 -8.11 -9.25 13.96
N GLY A 66 -7.86 -10.14 13.00
CA GLY A 66 -7.57 -11.53 13.25
C GLY A 66 -6.52 -12.10 12.29
N TRP A 67 -5.76 -13.06 12.76
CA TRP A 67 -4.77 -13.83 12.03
C TRP A 67 -4.62 -15.22 12.64
N ALA A 68 -3.91 -16.12 11.98
CA ALA A 68 -3.70 -17.47 12.48
C ALA A 68 -2.92 -17.46 13.82
N PRO A 69 -3.20 -18.41 14.76
CA PRO A 69 -2.57 -18.43 16.09
C PRO A 69 -1.05 -18.63 16.09
N ASP A 70 -0.50 -19.20 15.02
CA ASP A 70 0.93 -19.47 14.86
C ASP A 70 1.71 -18.29 14.23
N VAL A 71 1.04 -17.19 13.92
CA VAL A 71 1.71 -15.96 13.45
C VAL A 71 2.54 -15.36 14.58
N PRO A 72 3.87 -15.16 14.39
CA PRO A 72 4.79 -14.84 15.49
C PRO A 72 4.71 -13.41 16.02
N PHE A 73 3.95 -12.52 15.37
CA PHE A 73 3.70 -11.14 15.80
C PHE A 73 2.38 -10.63 15.24
N GLN A 74 1.88 -9.54 15.77
CA GLN A 74 0.67 -8.89 15.25
C GLN A 74 0.96 -8.20 13.90
N PRO A 75 0.39 -8.67 12.76
CA PRO A 75 0.68 -8.08 11.45
C PRO A 75 0.14 -6.66 11.28
N ILE A 76 -0.93 -6.35 12.00
CA ILE A 76 -1.60 -5.04 12.00
C ILE A 76 -1.90 -4.65 13.45
N GLU A 77 -1.72 -3.37 13.77
CA GLU A 77 -2.09 -2.78 15.05
C GLU A 77 -2.91 -1.51 14.85
N GLN A 78 -3.67 -1.12 15.86
CA GLN A 78 -4.24 0.22 15.91
C GLN A 78 -3.13 1.26 16.11
N HIS A 79 -3.21 2.35 15.37
CA HIS A 79 -2.35 3.50 15.55
C HIS A 79 -3.13 4.56 16.32
N HIS A 80 -2.53 5.19 17.33
CA HIS A 80 -3.27 6.15 18.16
C HIS A 80 -3.73 7.35 17.30
N PRO A 81 -5.03 7.67 17.27
CA PRO A 81 -5.57 8.70 16.37
C PRO A 81 -4.87 10.06 16.47
N ALA A 82 -4.51 10.48 17.70
CA ALA A 82 -3.81 11.74 17.90
C ALA A 82 -2.43 11.83 17.21
N GLN A 83 -1.81 10.69 16.87
CA GLN A 83 -0.53 10.68 16.17
C GLN A 83 -0.63 11.12 14.70
N ILE A 84 -1.84 11.10 14.12
CA ILE A 84 -2.11 11.64 12.78
C ILE A 84 -2.93 12.95 12.84
N GLY A 85 -3.17 13.48 14.03
CA GLY A 85 -3.95 14.71 14.23
C GLY A 85 -5.47 14.51 14.36
N ALA A 86 -5.96 13.25 14.38
CA ALA A 86 -7.39 12.98 14.60
C ALA A 86 -7.80 13.30 16.07
N PRO A 87 -9.01 13.79 16.33
CA PRO A 87 -10.13 13.90 15.40
C PRO A 87 -10.23 15.22 14.62
N GLN A 88 -9.14 15.95 14.45
CA GLN A 88 -9.17 17.21 13.69
C GLN A 88 -9.26 16.97 12.18
N PRO A 89 -9.84 17.91 11.41
CA PRO A 89 -9.80 17.85 9.95
C PRO A 89 -8.37 17.69 9.42
N PRO A 90 -8.16 16.88 8.37
CA PRO A 90 -9.13 16.09 7.61
C PRO A 90 -9.36 14.67 8.15
N PHE A 91 -9.01 14.38 9.39
CA PHE A 91 -8.96 13.02 9.95
C PHE A 91 -10.05 12.73 11.00
N GLU A 92 -11.16 13.50 10.99
CA GLU A 92 -12.21 13.41 12.02
C GLU A 92 -12.81 12.00 12.18
N SER A 93 -12.91 11.27 11.07
CA SER A 93 -13.54 9.94 11.03
C SER A 93 -12.56 8.83 10.65
N VAL A 94 -11.25 9.08 10.80
CA VAL A 94 -10.22 8.11 10.45
C VAL A 94 -9.73 7.40 11.71
N MET A 95 -9.92 6.08 11.78
CA MET A 95 -9.20 5.23 12.71
C MET A 95 -7.92 4.74 12.01
N PRO A 96 -6.76 5.29 12.35
CA PRO A 96 -5.52 4.85 11.74
C PRO A 96 -5.12 3.48 12.25
N LEU A 97 -4.66 2.66 11.33
CA LEU A 97 -4.01 1.38 11.58
C LEU A 97 -2.55 1.48 11.18
N LYS A 98 -1.74 0.50 11.54
CA LYS A 98 -0.37 0.36 11.03
C LYS A 98 -0.06 -1.09 10.71
N PHE A 99 0.54 -1.32 9.57
CA PHE A 99 1.18 -2.58 9.25
C PHE A 99 2.51 -2.67 10.02
N ILE A 100 2.71 -3.79 10.69
CA ILE A 100 3.96 -4.09 11.36
C ILE A 100 4.88 -4.75 10.35
N ASN A 101 5.98 -4.07 10.05
CA ASN A 101 6.94 -4.53 9.08
C ASN A 101 8.07 -5.33 9.77
N PRO A 102 8.26 -6.63 9.44
CA PRO A 102 9.31 -7.45 10.04
C PRO A 102 10.68 -7.26 9.37
N TRP A 103 10.75 -6.55 8.25
CA TRP A 103 12.00 -6.41 7.50
C TRP A 103 12.73 -5.11 7.85
N ARG A 104 14.01 -5.25 8.11
CA ARG A 104 14.93 -4.11 8.22
C ARG A 104 15.35 -3.66 6.82
N ILE A 105 15.12 -2.39 6.51
CA ILE A 105 15.48 -1.78 5.24
C ILE A 105 16.83 -1.07 5.41
N LYS A 106 17.80 -1.42 4.58
CA LYS A 106 19.12 -0.78 4.52
C LYS A 106 19.42 -0.32 3.10
N VAL A 107 20.00 0.85 2.99
CA VAL A 107 20.46 1.44 1.74
C VAL A 107 21.91 1.91 1.89
N PRO A 108 22.65 2.12 0.79
CA PRO A 108 23.99 2.70 0.86
C PRO A 108 24.01 4.09 1.50
N PRO A 109 25.14 4.54 2.08
CA PRO A 109 25.26 5.88 2.64
C PRO A 109 24.87 6.97 1.64
N GLY A 110 24.13 7.98 2.12
CA GLY A 110 23.62 9.08 1.32
C GLY A 110 22.32 8.78 0.57
N TYR A 111 21.68 7.63 0.86
CA TYR A 111 20.36 7.32 0.36
C TYR A 111 19.32 7.30 1.49
N SER A 112 18.16 7.86 1.20
CA SER A 112 16.95 7.70 2.01
C SER A 112 15.92 6.87 1.24
N VAL A 113 14.85 6.45 1.90
CA VAL A 113 13.77 5.67 1.28
C VAL A 113 12.45 6.39 1.49
N LEU A 114 11.76 6.68 0.40
CA LEU A 114 10.35 7.05 0.43
C LEU A 114 9.51 5.77 0.54
N PHE A 115 8.79 5.63 1.65
CA PHE A 115 7.74 4.64 1.84
C PHE A 115 6.43 5.29 1.44
N THR A 116 5.71 4.69 0.51
CA THR A 116 4.46 5.27 0.00
C THR A 116 3.44 4.19 -0.33
N GLN A 117 2.19 4.62 -0.54
CA GLN A 117 1.16 3.76 -1.12
C GLN A 117 1.69 3.10 -2.40
N PRO A 118 1.47 1.80 -2.62
CA PRO A 118 1.80 1.18 -3.90
C PRO A 118 1.20 1.96 -5.06
N LEU A 119 2.04 2.40 -6.00
CA LEU A 119 1.64 3.28 -7.09
C LEU A 119 0.64 2.61 -8.02
N SER A 120 -0.34 3.38 -8.47
CA SER A 120 -1.38 2.92 -9.41
C SER A 120 -2.16 1.67 -8.95
N ARG A 121 -2.42 1.58 -7.63
CA ARG A 121 -3.17 0.48 -7.01
C ARG A 121 -4.50 0.94 -6.40
N PRO A 122 -5.47 1.37 -7.22
CA PRO A 122 -6.80 1.76 -6.74
C PRO A 122 -7.65 0.59 -6.23
N ASP A 123 -7.19 -0.63 -6.48
CA ASP A 123 -7.80 -1.89 -6.04
C ASP A 123 -7.53 -2.23 -4.57
N LEU A 124 -6.60 -1.53 -3.90
CA LEU A 124 -6.33 -1.73 -2.49
C LEU A 124 -7.37 -1.02 -1.61
N PRO A 125 -7.93 -1.69 -0.60
CA PRO A 125 -8.98 -1.12 0.25
C PRO A 125 -8.44 -0.23 1.37
N PHE A 126 -7.21 0.27 1.25
CA PHE A 126 -6.55 1.12 2.23
C PHE A 126 -5.64 2.12 1.54
N THR A 127 -5.31 3.20 2.26
CA THR A 127 -4.33 4.20 1.83
C THR A 127 -3.24 4.33 2.89
N CYS A 128 -1.98 4.07 2.52
CA CYS A 128 -0.84 4.24 3.41
C CYS A 128 -0.41 5.70 3.47
N PHE A 129 -0.07 6.16 4.67
CA PHE A 129 0.59 7.45 4.84
C PHE A 129 2.05 7.35 4.38
N SER A 130 2.45 8.27 3.52
CA SER A 130 3.82 8.28 3.03
C SER A 130 4.78 8.83 4.07
N GLY A 131 5.98 8.24 4.13
CA GLY A 131 7.05 8.69 5.01
C GLY A 131 8.40 8.62 4.31
N PHE A 132 9.30 9.53 4.66
CA PHE A 132 10.67 9.58 4.14
C PHE A 132 11.65 9.24 5.27
N VAL A 133 12.49 8.23 5.09
CA VAL A 133 13.34 7.68 6.17
C VAL A 133 14.79 7.54 5.68
N ASP A 134 15.71 8.04 6.47
CA ASP A 134 17.16 7.91 6.23
C ASP A 134 17.63 6.50 6.60
N CYS A 135 17.25 5.51 5.79
CA CYS A 135 17.52 4.10 6.02
C CYS A 135 19.02 3.73 5.94
N ASP A 136 19.87 4.64 5.54
CA ASP A 136 21.34 4.51 5.66
C ASP A 136 21.80 4.63 7.13
N ARG A 137 21.07 5.40 7.96
CA ARG A 137 21.41 5.69 9.37
C ARG A 137 20.40 5.11 10.35
N PHE A 138 19.10 5.14 9.97
CA PHE A 138 18.03 4.63 10.81
C PHE A 138 18.08 3.10 10.91
N ASP A 139 18.34 2.59 12.10
CA ASP A 139 18.53 1.17 12.36
C ASP A 139 17.38 0.54 13.16
N ALA A 140 16.14 0.84 12.76
CA ALA A 140 14.94 0.25 13.32
C ALA A 140 13.97 -0.23 12.23
N LEU A 141 12.94 -0.95 12.65
CA LEU A 141 11.86 -1.35 11.76
C LEU A 141 10.95 -0.15 11.47
N VAL A 142 10.62 0.06 10.21
CA VAL A 142 9.70 1.12 9.77
C VAL A 142 8.32 0.53 9.65
N ASN A 143 7.43 0.85 10.58
CA ASN A 143 6.03 0.49 10.49
C ASN A 143 5.28 1.46 9.57
N LEU A 144 4.18 0.99 8.99
CA LEU A 144 3.49 1.67 7.90
C LEU A 144 2.08 2.06 8.33
N PRO A 145 1.85 3.30 8.80
CA PRO A 145 0.51 3.76 9.12
C PRO A 145 -0.36 3.84 7.86
N PHE A 146 -1.64 3.49 8.02
CA PHE A 146 -2.61 3.54 6.93
C PHE A 146 -4.01 3.83 7.45
N ALA A 147 -4.89 4.29 6.55
CA ALA A 147 -6.31 4.42 6.76
C ALA A 147 -7.06 3.39 5.92
N TRP A 148 -8.09 2.76 6.48
CA TRP A 148 -8.99 1.93 5.71
C TRP A 148 -9.92 2.80 4.85
N THR A 149 -9.90 2.60 3.54
CA THR A 149 -10.70 3.35 2.56
C THR A 149 -11.75 2.49 1.87
N GLY A 150 -11.70 1.18 2.12
CA GLY A 150 -12.68 0.22 1.61
C GLY A 150 -14.03 0.28 2.32
N PRO A 151 -14.99 -0.55 1.91
CA PRO A 151 -16.31 -0.63 2.54
C PRO A 151 -16.23 -1.14 3.99
N THR A 152 -17.34 -1.06 4.70
CA THR A 152 -17.59 -1.74 5.98
C THR A 152 -17.80 -3.25 5.76
N GLY A 153 -17.79 -4.05 6.83
CA GLY A 153 -17.98 -5.50 6.80
C GLY A 153 -16.70 -6.30 6.99
N ASP A 154 -16.75 -7.56 6.61
CA ASP A 154 -15.66 -8.50 6.75
C ASP A 154 -14.75 -8.49 5.51
N HIS A 155 -13.44 -8.40 5.75
CA HIS A 155 -12.43 -8.33 4.71
C HIS A 155 -11.31 -9.31 4.97
N PHE A 156 -10.69 -9.80 3.90
CA PHE A 156 -9.53 -10.67 3.94
C PHE A 156 -8.40 -10.06 3.11
N LEU A 157 -7.28 -9.83 3.76
CA LEU A 157 -6.03 -9.41 3.13
C LEU A 157 -5.08 -10.62 3.11
N PRO A 158 -4.86 -11.25 1.96
CA PRO A 158 -3.95 -12.40 1.87
C PRO A 158 -2.49 -11.97 2.07
N ALA A 159 -1.69 -12.89 2.57
CA ALA A 159 -0.23 -12.78 2.51
C ALA A 159 0.22 -12.47 1.07
N GLY A 160 1.21 -11.58 0.94
CA GLY A 160 1.62 -11.09 -0.37
C GLY A 160 0.88 -9.84 -0.84
N THR A 161 -0.19 -9.40 -0.17
CA THR A 161 -0.82 -8.10 -0.46
C THR A 161 0.23 -6.99 -0.40
N PRO A 162 0.39 -6.15 -1.44
CA PRO A 162 1.36 -5.05 -1.43
C PRO A 162 0.91 -3.97 -0.45
N ILE A 163 1.69 -3.74 0.60
CA ILE A 163 1.36 -2.77 1.66
C ILE A 163 2.10 -1.45 1.54
N ALA A 164 3.25 -1.42 0.91
CA ALA A 164 3.97 -0.19 0.58
C ALA A 164 4.88 -0.37 -0.62
N GLN A 165 5.16 0.73 -1.31
CA GLN A 165 6.23 0.81 -2.31
C GLN A 165 7.38 1.64 -1.75
N LEU A 166 8.60 1.15 -1.95
CA LEU A 166 9.84 1.71 -1.42
C LEU A 166 10.67 2.25 -2.57
N LEU A 167 10.93 3.54 -2.52
CA LEU A 167 11.69 4.27 -3.53
C LEU A 167 12.97 4.79 -2.90
N PRO A 168 14.14 4.15 -3.14
CA PRO A 168 15.41 4.70 -2.73
C PRO A 168 15.70 6.01 -3.49
N ILE A 169 16.04 7.06 -2.74
CA ILE A 169 16.31 8.40 -3.25
C ILE A 169 17.69 8.85 -2.71
N ARG A 170 18.48 9.42 -3.57
CA ARG A 170 19.79 9.98 -3.22
C ARG A 170 19.69 11.48 -2.98
#